data_69d671f53190767e6478779fe0fac034
#
_entry.id   69d671f53190767e6478779fe0fac034
#
_cell.length_a   1.000
_cell.length_b   1.000
_cell.length_c   1.000
_cell.angle_alpha   90.00
_cell.angle_beta   90.00
_cell.angle_gamma   90.00
#
_symmetry.space_group_name_H-M   'P 1'
#
loop_
_entity.id
_entity.type
_entity.pdbx_description
1 polymer ?
#
loop_
_entity_poly.entity_id
_entity_poly.type
_entity_poly.pdbx_seq_one_letter_code
_entity_poly.pdbx_strand_id
1 'polypeptide(L)'
;RYVIQDENGETQMTPYARYHVDECCLAFDLSIRGKVEERYHRECFLNRDKGSPIDFEIVYKGENGELDAESRKKLIRDTVMEEARVLDGLSNNYTKAWKELLKWRGISQAELSRRTMITEKTIGNIINGETSGTLNNVVLMCLAAHLPWDMSDYLIQRSGHQFRFSNDDHIWYRFVLMHMNSKEIPEIQAFLQEHGASPL
;
A
#
# COMPACT_ATOMS: atom_id res chain seq x y z
N ARG A 1 -3.42 -18.61 -16.36
CA ARG A 1 -2.05 -18.75 -16.85
C ARG A 1 -1.35 -17.41 -16.74
N TYR A 2 -0.17 -17.41 -16.12
CA TYR A 2 0.55 -16.18 -15.82
C TYR A 2 1.58 -15.81 -16.90
N VAL A 3 1.91 -16.73 -17.76
CA VAL A 3 2.99 -16.59 -18.75
C VAL A 3 2.49 -17.05 -20.11
N ILE A 4 2.82 -16.29 -21.14
CA ILE A 4 2.58 -16.61 -22.56
C ILE A 4 3.92 -16.55 -23.31
N GLN A 5 4.07 -17.35 -24.36
CA GLN A 5 5.17 -17.22 -25.31
C GLN A 5 4.72 -16.33 -26.46
N ASP A 6 5.58 -15.40 -26.84
CA ASP A 6 5.38 -14.59 -28.05
C ASP A 6 5.78 -15.35 -29.32
N GLU A 7 5.60 -14.69 -30.47
CA GLU A 7 5.90 -15.26 -31.79
C GLU A 7 7.38 -15.64 -31.99
N ASN A 8 8.27 -15.08 -31.16
CA ASN A 8 9.70 -15.35 -31.16
C ASN A 8 10.12 -16.43 -30.17
N GLY A 9 9.15 -17.02 -29.47
CA GLY A 9 9.40 -17.98 -28.38
C GLY A 9 9.90 -17.36 -27.08
N GLU A 10 9.90 -16.03 -26.96
CA GLU A 10 10.21 -15.35 -25.72
C GLU A 10 9.02 -15.42 -24.76
N THR A 11 9.34 -15.70 -23.51
CA THR A 11 8.32 -15.82 -22.47
C THR A 11 7.96 -14.45 -21.93
N GLN A 12 6.67 -14.08 -22.04
CA GLN A 12 6.14 -12.82 -21.53
C GLN A 12 5.09 -13.07 -20.46
N MET A 13 5.01 -12.17 -19.51
CA MET A 13 3.97 -12.22 -18.51
C MET A 13 2.69 -11.57 -19.01
N THR A 14 1.55 -12.20 -18.70
CA THR A 14 0.25 -11.60 -18.94
C THR A 14 0.06 -10.35 -18.06
N PRO A 15 -0.77 -9.38 -18.48
CA PRO A 15 -1.12 -8.23 -17.62
C PRO A 15 -1.65 -8.66 -16.25
N TYR A 16 -2.40 -9.75 -16.19
CA TYR A 16 -2.90 -10.34 -14.96
C TYR A 16 -1.76 -10.83 -14.03
N ALA A 17 -0.74 -11.43 -14.62
CA ALA A 17 0.43 -11.85 -13.85
C ALA A 17 1.22 -10.67 -13.28
N ARG A 18 1.39 -9.60 -14.05
CA ARG A 18 2.02 -8.36 -13.56
C ARG A 18 1.28 -7.82 -12.36
N TYR A 19 -0.03 -7.72 -12.45
CA TYR A 19 -0.86 -7.26 -11.35
C TYR A 19 -0.69 -8.11 -10.08
N HIS A 20 -0.77 -9.45 -10.23
CA HIS A 20 -0.62 -10.36 -9.09
C HIS A 20 0.78 -10.42 -8.49
N VAL A 21 1.79 -10.15 -9.28
CA VAL A 21 3.17 -10.20 -8.78
C VAL A 21 3.52 -8.92 -8.04
N ASP A 22 2.98 -7.78 -8.45
CA ASP A 22 3.05 -6.56 -7.66
C ASP A 22 2.36 -6.75 -6.29
N GLU A 23 1.31 -7.58 -6.21
CA GLU A 23 0.68 -7.99 -4.95
C GLU A 23 1.50 -8.98 -4.12
N CYS A 24 2.23 -9.87 -4.75
CA CYS A 24 2.82 -11.05 -4.11
C CYS A 24 4.30 -11.26 -4.46
N CYS A 25 5.10 -10.19 -4.60
CA CYS A 25 6.51 -10.30 -5.02
C CYS A 25 7.31 -11.37 -4.26
N LEU A 26 7.00 -11.61 -2.99
CA LEU A 26 7.68 -12.62 -2.17
C LEU A 26 7.16 -14.05 -2.39
N ALA A 27 5.88 -14.22 -2.75
CA ALA A 27 5.27 -15.54 -2.97
C ALA A 27 5.54 -16.09 -4.38
N PHE A 28 5.86 -15.23 -5.32
CA PHE A 28 6.07 -15.59 -6.71
C PHE A 28 7.46 -16.17 -7.00
N ASP A 29 8.39 -15.95 -6.10
CA ASP A 29 9.82 -16.25 -6.26
C ASP A 29 10.11 -17.74 -6.51
N LEU A 30 9.22 -18.61 -6.12
CA LEU A 30 9.49 -20.03 -6.11
C LEU A 30 8.95 -20.82 -7.33
N SER A 31 8.09 -20.20 -8.17
CA SER A 31 7.33 -20.96 -9.17
C SER A 31 7.71 -20.73 -10.63
N ILE A 32 8.41 -19.65 -10.94
CA ILE A 32 8.78 -19.30 -12.34
C ILE A 32 10.30 -19.21 -12.44
N ARG A 33 10.90 -20.16 -13.15
CA ARG A 33 12.35 -20.20 -13.40
C ARG A 33 12.70 -19.72 -14.79
N GLY A 34 13.79 -18.96 -14.93
CA GLY A 34 14.40 -18.59 -16.20
C GLY A 34 14.57 -17.08 -16.42
N LYS A 35 14.87 -16.69 -17.67
CA LYS A 35 15.13 -15.28 -18.03
C LYS A 35 13.98 -14.31 -17.73
N VAL A 36 12.74 -14.81 -17.74
CA VAL A 36 11.54 -14.02 -17.42
C VAL A 36 11.50 -13.67 -15.95
N GLU A 37 11.85 -14.64 -15.11
CA GLU A 37 11.95 -14.49 -13.64
C GLU A 37 12.95 -13.41 -13.27
N GLU A 38 14.16 -13.47 -13.81
CA GLU A 38 15.20 -12.49 -13.49
C GLU A 38 14.86 -11.07 -13.94
N ARG A 39 14.34 -10.94 -15.17
CA ARG A 39 13.89 -9.65 -15.70
C ARG A 39 12.70 -9.10 -14.91
N TYR A 40 11.79 -9.98 -14.57
CA TYR A 40 10.59 -9.63 -13.88
C TYR A 40 10.84 -9.22 -12.41
N HIS A 41 11.69 -9.96 -11.71
CA HIS A 41 12.16 -9.55 -10.38
C HIS A 41 12.79 -8.16 -10.41
N ARG A 42 13.59 -7.89 -11.42
CA ARG A 42 14.20 -6.57 -11.60
C ARG A 42 13.15 -5.48 -11.83
N GLU A 43 12.17 -5.73 -12.70
CA GLU A 43 11.11 -4.75 -12.98
C GLU A 43 10.14 -4.58 -11.80
N CYS A 44 9.78 -5.65 -11.11
CA CYS A 44 8.96 -5.60 -9.91
C CYS A 44 9.66 -4.88 -8.77
N PHE A 45 10.94 -5.17 -8.57
CA PHE A 45 11.75 -4.49 -7.55
C PHE A 45 11.87 -3.00 -7.84
N LEU A 46 12.13 -2.63 -9.09
CA LEU A 46 12.22 -1.24 -9.53
C LEU A 46 10.88 -0.50 -9.46
N ASN A 47 9.77 -1.19 -9.76
CA ASN A 47 8.43 -0.60 -9.71
C ASN A 47 7.90 -0.55 -8.26
N ARG A 48 8.26 -1.51 -7.42
CA ARG A 48 7.94 -1.50 -5.99
C ARG A 48 8.66 -0.35 -5.28
N ASP A 49 9.89 -0.06 -5.68
CA ASP A 49 10.63 1.10 -5.18
C ASP A 49 9.92 2.43 -5.48
N LYS A 50 9.06 2.47 -6.52
CA LYS A 50 8.29 3.68 -6.88
C LYS A 50 6.94 3.78 -6.18
N GLY A 51 6.41 2.70 -5.65
CA GLY A 51 5.11 2.63 -5.00
C GLY A 51 5.15 2.19 -3.52
N SER A 52 6.33 2.00 -2.96
CA SER A 52 6.47 1.61 -1.55
C SER A 52 6.09 2.77 -0.62
N PRO A 53 5.40 2.48 0.51
CA PRO A 53 5.09 3.48 1.54
C PRO A 53 6.33 4.12 2.15
N ILE A 54 7.46 3.46 2.02
CA ILE A 54 8.74 4.08 2.23
C ILE A 54 9.14 4.60 0.87
N ASP A 55 9.13 5.90 0.71
CA ASP A 55 9.81 6.50 -0.42
C ASP A 55 11.29 6.17 -0.29
N PHE A 56 11.65 5.02 -0.86
CA PHE A 56 13.03 4.56 -0.85
C PHE A 56 13.95 5.61 -1.49
N GLU A 57 13.46 6.45 -2.41
CA GLU A 57 14.23 7.57 -2.91
C GLU A 57 14.55 8.61 -1.83
N ILE A 58 13.61 8.92 -0.93
CA ILE A 58 13.86 9.84 0.19
C ILE A 58 14.82 9.20 1.20
N VAL A 59 14.61 7.91 1.49
CA VAL A 59 15.46 7.18 2.44
C VAL A 59 16.86 6.91 1.86
N TYR A 60 16.97 6.76 0.53
CA TYR A 60 18.25 6.51 -0.17
C TYR A 60 19.00 7.77 -0.58
N LYS A 61 18.35 8.90 -0.66
CA LYS A 61 18.98 10.21 -0.81
C LYS A 61 19.30 10.81 0.57
N GLY A 62 20.04 10.08 1.39
CA GLY A 62 20.75 10.71 2.49
C GLY A 62 21.63 11.86 1.94
N GLU A 63 21.92 12.85 2.74
CA GLU A 63 22.62 14.09 2.35
C GLU A 63 23.94 13.91 1.57
N ASN A 64 24.45 12.68 1.39
CA ASN A 64 25.75 12.36 0.79
C ASN A 64 25.78 11.17 -0.18
N GLY A 65 24.67 10.80 -0.82
CA GLY A 65 24.73 9.81 -1.91
C GLY A 65 23.94 8.53 -1.69
N GLU A 66 23.96 7.67 -2.69
CA GLU A 66 23.28 6.39 -2.70
C GLU A 66 23.77 5.46 -1.58
N LEU A 67 22.85 4.86 -0.84
CA LEU A 67 23.17 3.78 0.07
C LEU A 67 23.80 2.61 -0.72
N ASP A 68 24.86 2.03 -0.18
CA ASP A 68 25.42 0.80 -0.72
C ASP A 68 24.40 -0.35 -0.65
N ALA A 69 24.61 -1.39 -1.45
CA ALA A 69 23.68 -2.50 -1.60
C ALA A 69 23.38 -3.23 -0.27
N GLU A 70 24.34 -3.30 0.65
CA GLU A 70 24.15 -3.96 1.94
C GLU A 70 23.32 -3.09 2.90
N SER A 71 23.58 -1.79 2.93
CA SER A 71 22.78 -0.84 3.71
C SER A 71 21.33 -0.81 3.22
N ARG A 72 21.13 -0.88 1.91
CA ARG A 72 19.80 -0.98 1.28
C ARG A 72 19.07 -2.26 1.72
N LYS A 73 19.71 -3.42 1.62
CA LYS A 73 19.12 -4.71 2.04
C LYS A 73 18.77 -4.70 3.53
N LYS A 74 19.66 -4.17 4.36
CA LYS A 74 19.42 -4.05 5.79
C LYS A 74 18.20 -3.20 6.09
N LEU A 75 18.10 -2.03 5.46
CA LEU A 75 16.95 -1.13 5.64
C LEU A 75 15.63 -1.78 5.24
N ILE A 76 15.59 -2.43 4.05
CA ILE A 76 14.40 -3.16 3.60
C ILE A 76 14.00 -4.22 4.62
N ARG A 77 14.98 -5.03 5.06
CA ARG A 77 14.73 -6.08 6.04
C ARG A 77 14.19 -5.51 7.36
N ASP A 78 14.84 -4.46 7.88
CA ASP A 78 14.47 -3.85 9.16
C ASP A 78 13.06 -3.28 9.10
N THR A 79 12.69 -2.64 7.98
CA THR A 79 11.34 -2.13 7.74
C THR A 79 10.29 -3.23 7.67
N VAL A 80 10.53 -4.27 6.85
CA VAL A 80 9.60 -5.39 6.73
C VAL A 80 9.40 -6.10 8.08
N MET A 81 10.49 -6.27 8.84
CA MET A 81 10.41 -6.90 10.17
C MET A 81 9.71 -6.02 11.20
N GLU A 82 9.84 -4.70 11.09
CA GLU A 82 9.09 -3.77 11.95
C GLU A 82 7.60 -3.79 11.62
N GLU A 83 7.23 -3.67 10.35
CA GLU A 83 5.84 -3.76 9.93
C GLU A 83 5.19 -5.08 10.36
N ALA A 84 5.89 -6.19 10.19
CA ALA A 84 5.41 -7.50 10.64
C ALA A 84 5.18 -7.55 12.16
N ARG A 85 6.08 -6.98 12.96
CA ARG A 85 5.91 -6.90 14.43
C ARG A 85 4.72 -6.05 14.82
N VAL A 86 4.54 -4.90 14.16
CA VAL A 86 3.41 -4.01 14.44
C VAL A 86 2.10 -4.72 14.11
N LEU A 87 2.03 -5.39 12.96
CA LEU A 87 0.84 -6.13 12.53
C LEU A 87 0.52 -7.30 13.48
N ASP A 88 1.52 -8.07 13.87
CA ASP A 88 1.35 -9.21 14.80
C ASP A 88 0.91 -8.75 16.21
N GLY A 89 1.44 -7.61 16.67
CA GLY A 89 1.08 -7.01 17.94
C GLY A 89 -0.22 -6.18 17.93
N LEU A 90 -0.85 -6.02 16.77
CA LEU A 90 -1.99 -5.12 16.63
C LEU A 90 -3.22 -5.64 17.38
N SER A 91 -3.85 -4.74 18.14
CA SER A 91 -5.02 -5.09 18.92
C SER A 91 -6.19 -5.54 18.04
N ASN A 92 -6.85 -6.64 18.43
CA ASN A 92 -8.09 -7.09 17.80
C ASN A 92 -9.26 -6.10 17.93
N ASN A 93 -9.14 -5.10 18.78
CA ASN A 93 -10.12 -4.04 18.94
C ASN A 93 -9.85 -2.91 17.93
N TYR A 94 -10.83 -2.60 17.09
CA TYR A 94 -10.75 -1.58 16.05
C TYR A 94 -10.25 -0.21 16.55
N THR A 95 -10.83 0.29 17.63
CA THR A 95 -10.45 1.58 18.22
C THR A 95 -9.00 1.59 18.71
N LYS A 96 -8.58 0.50 19.35
CA LYS A 96 -7.19 0.37 19.82
C LYS A 96 -6.22 0.26 18.66
N ALA A 97 -6.56 -0.55 17.65
CA ALA A 97 -5.74 -0.71 16.44
C ALA A 97 -5.48 0.63 15.74
N TRP A 98 -6.52 1.47 15.56
CA TRP A 98 -6.33 2.81 15.02
C TRP A 98 -5.36 3.65 15.85
N LYS A 99 -5.55 3.68 17.18
CA LYS A 99 -4.69 4.47 18.06
C LYS A 99 -3.25 3.98 18.06
N GLU A 100 -3.03 2.67 18.00
CA GLU A 100 -1.72 2.04 17.91
C GLU A 100 -1.02 2.41 16.60
N LEU A 101 -1.73 2.29 15.46
CA LEU A 101 -1.18 2.62 14.15
C LEU A 101 -0.89 4.11 13.97
N LEU A 102 -1.79 4.99 14.41
CA LEU A 102 -1.54 6.43 14.37
C LEU A 102 -0.34 6.82 15.25
N LYS A 103 -0.23 6.22 16.45
CA LYS A 103 0.93 6.40 17.32
C LYS A 103 2.22 5.91 16.66
N TRP A 104 2.18 4.74 16.02
CA TRP A 104 3.33 4.19 15.30
C TRP A 104 3.77 5.09 14.15
N ARG A 105 2.82 5.65 13.39
CA ARG A 105 3.12 6.60 12.29
C ARG A 105 3.41 8.03 12.78
N GLY A 106 3.24 8.32 14.07
CA GLY A 106 3.42 9.67 14.62
C GLY A 106 2.39 10.69 14.13
N ILE A 107 1.22 10.23 13.69
CA ILE A 107 0.17 11.08 13.09
C ILE A 107 -0.95 11.31 14.09
N SER A 108 -1.32 12.58 14.29
CA SER A 108 -2.47 12.97 15.12
C SER A 108 -3.79 12.98 14.32
N GLN A 109 -4.93 12.98 15.03
CA GLN A 109 -6.24 13.15 14.39
C GLN A 109 -6.36 14.52 13.69
N ALA A 110 -5.79 15.56 14.25
CA ALA A 110 -5.73 16.89 13.63
C ALA A 110 -4.94 16.85 12.32
N GLU A 111 -3.82 16.15 12.30
CA GLU A 111 -3.04 15.98 11.06
C GLU A 111 -3.80 15.14 10.03
N LEU A 112 -4.48 14.06 10.42
CA LEU A 112 -5.37 13.32 9.51
C LEU A 112 -6.46 14.23 8.94
N SER A 113 -7.10 15.06 9.78
CA SER A 113 -8.12 16.00 9.35
C SER A 113 -7.58 16.97 8.29
N ARG A 114 -6.40 17.50 8.52
CA ARG A 114 -5.73 18.41 7.57
C ARG A 114 -5.42 17.76 6.23
N ARG A 115 -4.96 16.51 6.24
CA ARG A 115 -4.60 15.77 5.01
C ARG A 115 -5.82 15.27 4.24
N THR A 116 -6.86 14.82 4.94
CA THR A 116 -8.05 14.22 4.33
C THR A 116 -9.17 15.22 4.05
N MET A 117 -9.12 16.40 4.65
CA MET A 117 -10.22 17.38 4.69
C MET A 117 -11.49 16.85 5.39
N ILE A 118 -11.42 15.71 6.06
CA ILE A 118 -12.48 15.18 6.94
C ILE A 118 -12.35 15.89 8.29
N THR A 119 -13.48 16.31 8.87
CA THR A 119 -13.43 17.00 10.19
C THR A 119 -12.89 16.09 11.29
N GLU A 120 -12.15 16.67 12.26
CA GLU A 120 -11.61 15.90 13.38
C GLU A 120 -12.70 15.13 14.17
N LYS A 121 -13.89 15.72 14.28
CA LYS A 121 -15.05 15.07 14.90
C LYS A 121 -15.44 13.79 14.15
N THR A 122 -15.51 13.84 12.82
CA THR A 122 -15.84 12.67 11.99
C THR A 122 -14.76 11.61 12.12
N ILE A 123 -13.48 12.01 12.05
CA ILE A 123 -12.35 11.10 12.25
C ILE A 123 -12.41 10.46 13.63
N GLY A 124 -12.65 11.25 14.68
CA GLY A 124 -12.79 10.76 16.05
C GLY A 124 -13.90 9.73 16.19
N ASN A 125 -15.08 10.00 15.63
CA ASN A 125 -16.20 9.08 15.64
C ASN A 125 -15.87 7.75 14.93
N ILE A 126 -15.19 7.80 13.78
CA ILE A 126 -14.75 6.60 13.05
C ILE A 126 -13.72 5.81 13.89
N ILE A 127 -12.70 6.48 14.39
CA ILE A 127 -11.64 5.83 15.18
C ILE A 127 -12.18 5.21 16.46
N ASN A 128 -13.13 5.86 17.11
CA ASN A 128 -13.74 5.37 18.35
C ASN A 128 -14.83 4.31 18.10
N GLY A 129 -15.15 4.01 16.82
CA GLY A 129 -16.18 3.05 16.47
C GLY A 129 -17.61 3.54 16.74
N GLU A 130 -17.80 4.85 16.93
CA GLU A 130 -19.14 5.46 17.09
C GLU A 130 -19.91 5.43 15.77
N THR A 131 -19.18 5.49 14.66
CA THR A 131 -19.69 5.25 13.30
C THR A 131 -18.66 4.42 12.52
N SER A 132 -19.13 3.58 11.59
CA SER A 132 -18.22 2.87 10.67
C SER A 132 -17.62 3.80 9.59
N GLY A 133 -18.19 5.00 9.42
CA GLY A 133 -17.89 5.84 8.28
C GLY A 133 -18.30 5.21 6.96
N THR A 134 -17.82 5.76 5.86
CA THR A 134 -17.90 5.11 4.54
C THR A 134 -16.58 4.40 4.25
N LEU A 135 -16.59 3.43 3.31
CA LEU A 135 -15.35 2.80 2.84
C LEU A 135 -14.34 3.86 2.37
N ASN A 136 -14.81 4.87 1.61
CA ASN A 136 -13.96 5.97 1.13
C ASN A 136 -13.27 6.70 2.28
N ASN A 137 -14.00 7.02 3.35
CA ASN A 137 -13.41 7.69 4.51
C ASN A 137 -12.32 6.85 5.16
N VAL A 138 -12.55 5.55 5.34
CA VAL A 138 -11.56 4.65 5.94
C VAL A 138 -10.34 4.50 5.04
N VAL A 139 -10.53 4.31 3.73
CA VAL A 139 -9.46 4.25 2.72
C VAL A 139 -8.64 5.55 2.74
N LEU A 140 -9.31 6.69 2.68
CA LEU A 140 -8.66 8.00 2.69
C LEU A 140 -7.85 8.23 3.96
N MET A 141 -8.37 7.82 5.13
CA MET A 141 -7.65 7.90 6.40
C MET A 141 -6.41 6.99 6.42
N CYS A 142 -6.51 5.77 5.88
CA CYS A 142 -5.38 4.86 5.76
C CYS A 142 -4.27 5.42 4.86
N LEU A 143 -4.64 5.98 3.70
CA LEU A 143 -3.71 6.64 2.78
C LEU A 143 -3.05 7.87 3.42
N ALA A 144 -3.82 8.74 4.05
CA ALA A 144 -3.32 9.94 4.73
C ALA A 144 -2.40 9.61 5.92
N ALA A 145 -2.58 8.44 6.53
CA ALA A 145 -1.70 7.92 7.56
C ALA A 145 -0.50 7.14 6.98
N HIS A 146 -0.39 7.02 5.66
CA HIS A 146 0.64 6.24 4.96
C HIS A 146 0.76 4.81 5.51
N LEU A 147 -0.38 4.16 5.77
CA LEU A 147 -0.38 2.79 6.28
C LEU A 147 -0.05 1.79 5.17
N PRO A 148 0.79 0.77 5.45
CA PRO A 148 0.97 -0.37 4.56
C PRO A 148 -0.35 -1.07 4.26
N TRP A 149 -0.40 -1.77 3.11
CA TRP A 149 -1.60 -2.48 2.66
C TRP A 149 -2.19 -3.39 3.74
N ASP A 150 -1.38 -4.24 4.36
CA ASP A 150 -1.87 -5.22 5.33
C ASP A 150 -2.54 -4.58 6.55
N MET A 151 -2.01 -3.44 7.01
CA MET A 151 -2.60 -2.66 8.11
C MET A 151 -3.87 -1.94 7.67
N SER A 152 -3.88 -1.42 6.44
CA SER A 152 -5.05 -0.77 5.86
C SER A 152 -6.20 -1.76 5.66
N ASP A 153 -5.91 -2.93 5.09
CA ASP A 153 -6.88 -4.01 4.89
C ASP A 153 -7.44 -4.52 6.23
N TYR A 154 -6.56 -4.68 7.22
CA TYR A 154 -6.95 -5.02 8.59
C TYR A 154 -7.98 -4.04 9.16
N LEU A 155 -7.73 -2.73 9.05
CA LEU A 155 -8.64 -1.70 9.54
C LEU A 155 -9.96 -1.66 8.74
N ILE A 156 -9.89 -1.80 7.42
CA ILE A 156 -11.07 -1.81 6.54
C ILE A 156 -11.98 -2.99 6.89
N GLN A 157 -11.45 -4.19 7.04
CA GLN A 157 -12.23 -5.36 7.45
C GLN A 157 -12.85 -5.18 8.83
N ARG A 158 -12.12 -4.62 9.79
CA ARG A 158 -12.60 -4.35 11.15
C ARG A 158 -13.64 -3.23 11.23
N SER A 159 -13.66 -2.32 10.28
CA SER A 159 -14.73 -1.32 10.16
C SER A 159 -16.03 -1.89 9.58
N GLY A 160 -16.05 -3.16 9.18
CA GLY A 160 -17.18 -3.82 8.56
C GLY A 160 -17.29 -3.57 7.05
N HIS A 161 -16.29 -2.96 6.43
CA HIS A 161 -16.22 -2.76 4.99
C HIS A 161 -15.47 -3.87 4.28
N GLN A 162 -15.78 -4.05 3.00
CA GLN A 162 -15.10 -4.99 2.11
C GLN A 162 -15.00 -4.42 0.71
N PHE A 163 -13.89 -4.67 0.04
CA PHE A 163 -13.77 -4.38 -1.38
C PHE A 163 -14.58 -5.38 -2.20
N ARG A 164 -15.29 -4.88 -3.22
CA ARG A 164 -16.07 -5.69 -4.16
C ARG A 164 -15.41 -5.59 -5.53
N PHE A 165 -14.96 -6.71 -6.06
CA PHE A 165 -14.33 -6.78 -7.39
C PHE A 165 -15.29 -6.47 -8.55
N SER A 166 -16.61 -6.43 -8.30
CA SER A 166 -17.62 -5.98 -9.26
C SER A 166 -17.83 -4.46 -9.27
N ASN A 167 -17.06 -3.73 -8.47
CA ASN A 167 -17.10 -2.28 -8.39
C ASN A 167 -15.74 -1.73 -8.79
N ASP A 168 -15.68 -1.01 -9.90
CA ASP A 168 -14.43 -0.50 -10.47
C ASP A 168 -13.72 0.48 -9.52
N ASP A 169 -14.46 1.34 -8.81
CA ASP A 169 -13.88 2.23 -7.82
C ASP A 169 -13.16 1.46 -6.71
N HIS A 170 -13.74 0.34 -6.24
CA HIS A 170 -13.11 -0.48 -5.20
C HIS A 170 -11.81 -1.14 -5.67
N ILE A 171 -11.71 -1.48 -6.97
CA ILE A 171 -10.47 -2.00 -7.56
C ILE A 171 -9.38 -0.93 -7.51
N TRP A 172 -9.73 0.30 -7.91
CA TRP A 172 -8.81 1.42 -7.89
C TRP A 172 -8.42 1.87 -6.48
N TYR A 173 -9.35 1.87 -5.52
CA TYR A 173 -9.03 2.19 -4.12
C TYR A 173 -8.08 1.15 -3.51
N ARG A 174 -8.28 -0.12 -3.83
CA ARG A 174 -7.34 -1.17 -3.43
C ARG A 174 -5.97 -0.97 -4.07
N PHE A 175 -5.93 -0.64 -5.36
CA PHE A 175 -4.69 -0.35 -6.08
C PHE A 175 -3.90 0.79 -5.41
N VAL A 176 -4.52 1.92 -5.14
CA VAL A 176 -3.81 3.06 -4.51
C VAL A 176 -3.35 2.75 -3.09
N LEU A 177 -4.08 1.95 -2.32
CA LEU A 177 -3.64 1.49 -1.01
C LEU A 177 -2.38 0.61 -1.09
N MET A 178 -2.28 -0.22 -2.13
CA MET A 178 -1.16 -1.15 -2.29
C MET A 178 0.09 -0.48 -2.87
N HIS A 179 -0.10 0.48 -3.78
CA HIS A 179 1.00 1.00 -4.61
C HIS A 179 1.28 2.49 -4.43
N MET A 180 0.38 3.24 -3.80
CA MET A 180 0.48 4.69 -3.68
C MET A 180 0.31 5.21 -2.25
N ASN A 181 0.37 4.33 -1.26
CA ASN A 181 0.19 4.71 0.15
C ASN A 181 1.30 5.63 0.70
N SER A 182 2.41 5.79 -0.01
CA SER A 182 3.46 6.78 0.29
C SER A 182 3.23 8.14 -0.34
N LYS A 183 2.24 8.23 -1.25
CA LYS A 183 1.95 9.46 -1.98
C LYS A 183 1.02 10.38 -1.19
N GLU A 184 1.10 11.66 -1.51
CA GLU A 184 0.20 12.65 -0.93
C GLU A 184 -1.23 12.53 -1.53
N ILE A 185 -2.24 12.83 -0.75
CA ILE A 185 -3.65 12.70 -1.17
C ILE A 185 -3.95 13.39 -2.50
N PRO A 186 -3.46 14.61 -2.80
CA PRO A 186 -3.70 15.24 -4.10
C PRO A 186 -3.18 14.43 -5.30
N GLU A 187 -2.02 13.76 -5.17
CA GLU A 187 -1.47 12.91 -6.22
C GLU A 187 -2.36 11.67 -6.44
N ILE A 188 -2.83 11.08 -5.34
CA ILE A 188 -3.73 9.92 -5.38
C ILE A 188 -5.06 10.29 -6.03
N GLN A 189 -5.63 11.44 -5.68
CA GLN A 189 -6.88 11.93 -6.28
C GLN A 189 -6.73 12.18 -7.78
N ALA A 190 -5.62 12.81 -8.20
CA ALA A 190 -5.33 13.03 -9.61
C ALA A 190 -5.21 11.70 -10.38
N PHE A 191 -4.53 10.71 -9.79
CA PHE A 191 -4.40 9.37 -10.37
C PHE A 191 -5.77 8.69 -10.52
N LEU A 192 -6.62 8.71 -9.48
CA LEU A 192 -7.96 8.13 -9.53
C LEU A 192 -8.80 8.78 -10.64
N GLN A 193 -8.76 10.11 -10.73
CA GLN A 193 -9.48 10.86 -11.77
C GLN A 193 -8.99 10.51 -13.18
N GLU A 194 -7.69 10.39 -13.40
CA GLU A 194 -7.10 10.02 -14.68
C GLU A 194 -7.58 8.63 -15.16
N HIS A 195 -7.82 7.72 -14.20
CA HIS A 195 -8.27 6.36 -14.47
C HIS A 195 -9.80 6.19 -14.41
N GLY A 196 -10.55 7.29 -14.33
CA GLY A 196 -12.01 7.28 -14.36
C GLY A 196 -12.67 6.75 -13.08
N ALA A 197 -11.90 6.64 -11.99
CA ALA A 197 -12.43 6.26 -10.70
C ALA A 197 -13.02 7.47 -9.96
N SER A 198 -14.00 7.21 -9.11
CA SER A 198 -14.55 8.23 -8.22
C SER A 198 -13.49 8.71 -7.22
N PRO A 199 -13.47 10.01 -6.87
CA PRO A 199 -12.56 10.50 -5.84
C PRO A 199 -12.90 9.89 -4.47
N LEU A 200 -11.88 9.79 -3.64
CA LEU A 200 -12.01 9.36 -2.24
C LEU A 200 -12.57 10.48 -1.35
#